data_8ea0a965a858404255ef2ad943622a77
#
_entry.id   8ea0a965a858404255ef2ad943622a77
#
_cell.length_a   1.000
_cell.length_b   1.000
_cell.length_c   1.000
_cell.angle_alpha   90.00
_cell.angle_beta   90.00
_cell.angle_gamma   90.00
#
_symmetry.space_group_name_H-M   'P 1'
#
loop_
_entity.id
_entity.type
_entity.pdbx_description
1 polymer ?
#
loop_
_entity_poly.entity_id
_entity_poly.type
_entity_poly.pdbx_seq_one_letter_code
_entity_poly.pdbx_strand_id
1 'polypeptide(L)'
;MSTASIARPRKPIKELPWQLWASQLAALLRIEIKKTLWMRRSIWIYLLAFAPTLMFGIHALTSPLGRNCSIEEDTRVLAYTFQIFYLRVGIFFGCMGLFTWLFRGEIVEKSLHYYFLSPMRRELLVAGKFLAGLITTSLIFGASVLLCFTFVYGHFGAPGRAYVFNGPGLGQLGSYLLVTVLACLGFGSIFLALSLLFKNPIIPGVVVLLWESFHAVAPSLLQKFSVTFYLNQLSPVTIPPDGIMALFTVIAEPVSPWLAIPGLLLLSAAILVFAAFRIRKTEISYLAD
;
A
#
# COMPACT_ATOMS: atom_id res chain seq x y z
N MET A 1 -49.36 3.83 18.53
CA MET A 1 -49.02 2.40 18.26
C MET A 1 -47.49 2.30 18.21
N SER A 2 -46.94 1.72 19.29
CA SER A 2 -45.49 1.55 19.46
C SER A 2 -45.04 0.32 18.68
N THR A 3 -44.30 0.47 17.59
CA THR A 3 -43.62 -0.64 16.87
C THR A 3 -42.43 -1.09 17.68
N ALA A 4 -42.63 -2.08 18.52
CA ALA A 4 -41.51 -2.75 19.20
C ALA A 4 -40.58 -3.34 18.17
N SER A 5 -39.35 -2.80 18.07
CA SER A 5 -38.25 -3.33 17.29
C SER A 5 -37.91 -4.72 17.83
N ILE A 6 -38.36 -5.78 17.15
CA ILE A 6 -37.99 -7.16 17.46
C ILE A 6 -36.49 -7.31 17.16
N ALA A 7 -35.67 -7.16 18.19
CA ALA A 7 -34.24 -7.46 18.11
C ALA A 7 -34.06 -8.95 17.77
N ARG A 8 -33.66 -9.26 16.54
CA ARG A 8 -33.34 -10.64 16.14
C ARG A 8 -32.23 -11.18 17.04
N PRO A 9 -32.40 -12.36 17.67
CA PRO A 9 -31.36 -12.95 18.51
C PRO A 9 -30.07 -13.13 17.68
N ARG A 10 -28.92 -12.73 18.26
CA ARG A 10 -27.64 -12.97 17.64
C ARG A 10 -27.38 -14.47 17.60
N LYS A 11 -27.23 -15.04 16.42
CA LYS A 11 -26.86 -16.45 16.25
C LYS A 11 -25.53 -16.74 16.93
N PRO A 12 -25.38 -17.86 17.65
CA PRO A 12 -24.11 -18.25 18.25
C PRO A 12 -23.03 -18.42 17.18
N ILE A 13 -21.75 -18.19 17.55
CA ILE A 13 -20.60 -18.17 16.63
C ILE A 13 -20.48 -19.44 15.78
N LYS A 14 -20.89 -20.60 16.31
CA LYS A 14 -20.91 -21.88 15.59
C LYS A 14 -21.94 -21.95 14.43
N GLU A 15 -22.94 -21.10 14.43
CA GLU A 15 -23.98 -21.04 13.39
C GLU A 15 -23.75 -19.92 12.36
N LEU A 16 -22.61 -19.22 12.45
CA LEU A 16 -22.26 -18.22 11.46
C LEU A 16 -21.93 -18.90 10.13
N PRO A 17 -22.42 -18.38 8.99
CA PRO A 17 -22.23 -18.99 7.67
C PRO A 17 -20.85 -18.70 7.10
N TRP A 18 -19.80 -19.19 7.75
CA TRP A 18 -18.39 -18.93 7.37
C TRP A 18 -18.08 -19.37 5.94
N GLN A 19 -18.62 -20.52 5.53
CA GLN A 19 -18.41 -21.04 4.17
C GLN A 19 -19.03 -20.10 3.13
N LEU A 20 -20.24 -19.57 3.41
CA LEU A 20 -20.87 -18.59 2.54
C LEU A 20 -20.07 -17.31 2.44
N TRP A 21 -19.57 -16.79 3.56
CA TRP A 21 -18.75 -15.57 3.56
C TRP A 21 -17.42 -15.76 2.85
N ALA A 22 -16.78 -16.92 3.03
CA ALA A 22 -15.54 -17.25 2.32
C ALA A 22 -15.75 -17.32 0.81
N SER A 23 -16.85 -17.97 0.35
CA SER A 23 -17.17 -18.06 -1.08
C SER A 23 -17.52 -16.69 -1.68
N GLN A 24 -18.28 -15.86 -0.96
CA GLN A 24 -18.58 -14.49 -1.37
C GLN A 24 -17.30 -13.63 -1.47
N LEU A 25 -16.41 -13.74 -0.48
CA LEU A 25 -15.12 -13.05 -0.48
C LEU A 25 -14.25 -13.49 -1.65
N ALA A 26 -14.13 -14.79 -1.88
CA ALA A 26 -13.34 -15.34 -2.99
C ALA A 26 -13.89 -14.89 -4.36
N ALA A 27 -15.21 -14.89 -4.54
CA ALA A 27 -15.83 -14.39 -5.76
C ALA A 27 -15.56 -12.90 -5.97
N LEU A 28 -15.71 -12.09 -4.92
CA LEU A 28 -15.44 -10.66 -4.94
C LEU A 28 -13.96 -10.38 -5.28
N LEU A 29 -13.04 -11.07 -4.63
CA LEU A 29 -11.59 -10.93 -4.89
C LEU A 29 -11.26 -11.22 -6.35
N ARG A 30 -11.79 -12.32 -6.90
CA ARG A 30 -11.55 -12.71 -8.30
C ARG A 30 -12.02 -11.63 -9.28
N ILE A 31 -13.20 -11.06 -9.05
CA ILE A 31 -13.78 -10.02 -9.91
C ILE A 31 -12.97 -8.72 -9.78
N GLU A 32 -12.71 -8.27 -8.56
CA GLU A 32 -12.04 -7.00 -8.31
C GLU A 32 -10.58 -7.01 -8.76
N ILE A 33 -9.82 -8.09 -8.52
CA ILE A 33 -8.43 -8.22 -8.97
C ILE A 33 -8.39 -8.19 -10.50
N LYS A 34 -9.25 -8.97 -11.18
CA LYS A 34 -9.30 -8.98 -12.64
C LYS A 34 -9.68 -7.60 -13.19
N LYS A 35 -10.72 -6.98 -12.61
CA LYS A 35 -11.17 -5.63 -13.00
C LYS A 35 -10.02 -4.63 -12.85
N THR A 36 -9.33 -4.63 -11.71
CA THR A 36 -8.27 -3.68 -11.39
C THR A 36 -7.04 -3.85 -12.28
N LEU A 37 -6.61 -5.08 -12.55
CA LEU A 37 -5.44 -5.35 -13.39
C LEU A 37 -5.65 -4.93 -14.86
N TRP A 38 -6.87 -5.12 -15.40
CA TRP A 38 -7.16 -4.88 -16.84
C TRP A 38 -7.85 -3.54 -17.13
N MET A 39 -8.06 -2.69 -16.12
CA MET A 39 -8.65 -1.37 -16.32
C MET A 39 -7.69 -0.43 -17.07
N ARG A 40 -8.18 0.33 -18.05
CA ARG A 40 -7.37 1.38 -18.73
C ARG A 40 -6.74 2.38 -17.74
N ARG A 41 -7.39 2.64 -16.62
CA ARG A 41 -6.89 3.54 -15.57
C ARG A 41 -5.71 2.97 -14.81
N SER A 42 -5.56 1.64 -14.74
CA SER A 42 -4.41 0.99 -14.10
C SER A 42 -3.11 1.21 -14.87
N ILE A 43 -3.17 1.67 -16.13
CA ILE A 43 -1.98 2.03 -16.92
C ILE A 43 -1.09 3.04 -16.17
N TRP A 44 -1.68 4.03 -15.51
CA TRP A 44 -0.91 5.01 -14.71
C TRP A 44 -0.19 4.37 -13.55
N ILE A 45 -0.79 3.36 -12.90
CA ILE A 45 -0.17 2.62 -11.80
C ILE A 45 1.01 1.81 -12.32
N TYR A 46 0.84 1.17 -13.49
CA TYR A 46 1.94 0.44 -14.15
C TYR A 46 3.08 1.39 -14.56
N LEU A 47 2.78 2.52 -15.20
CA LEU A 47 3.79 3.51 -15.55
C LEU A 47 4.54 4.00 -14.32
N LEU A 48 3.82 4.30 -13.24
CA LEU A 48 4.41 4.75 -11.98
C LEU A 48 5.25 3.65 -11.33
N ALA A 49 4.77 2.41 -11.29
CA ALA A 49 5.49 1.30 -10.70
C ALA A 49 6.76 0.94 -11.48
N PHE A 50 6.68 0.86 -12.80
CA PHE A 50 7.78 0.37 -13.65
C PHE A 50 8.73 1.48 -14.17
N ALA A 51 8.51 2.75 -13.81
CA ALA A 51 9.44 3.83 -14.17
C ALA A 51 10.87 3.59 -13.66
N PRO A 52 11.11 3.22 -12.38
CA PRO A 52 12.45 2.86 -11.93
C PRO A 52 13.01 1.61 -12.58
N THR A 53 12.15 0.63 -12.88
CA THR A 53 12.55 -0.60 -13.57
C THR A 53 13.13 -0.29 -14.96
N LEU A 54 12.51 0.65 -15.68
CA LEU A 54 13.01 1.10 -16.96
C LEU A 54 14.38 1.79 -16.81
N MET A 55 14.54 2.64 -15.81
CA MET A 55 15.81 3.32 -15.51
C MET A 55 16.94 2.32 -15.23
N PHE A 56 16.72 1.36 -14.32
CA PHE A 56 17.69 0.32 -14.00
C PHE A 56 17.92 -0.65 -15.16
N GLY A 57 16.90 -0.92 -15.97
CA GLY A 57 17.02 -1.72 -17.18
C GLY A 57 17.94 -1.07 -18.21
N ILE A 58 17.77 0.24 -18.48
CA ILE A 58 18.64 1.00 -19.36
C ILE A 58 20.07 1.02 -18.82
N HIS A 59 20.24 1.28 -17.50
CA HIS A 59 21.54 1.24 -16.84
C HIS A 59 22.25 -0.11 -17.02
N ALA A 60 21.56 -1.21 -16.79
CA ALA A 60 22.11 -2.55 -16.95
C ALA A 60 22.52 -2.87 -18.39
N LEU A 61 21.80 -2.32 -19.39
CA LEU A 61 22.13 -2.49 -20.80
C LEU A 61 23.32 -1.64 -21.24
N THR A 62 23.48 -0.43 -20.68
CA THR A 62 24.56 0.50 -21.04
C THR A 62 25.86 0.23 -20.30
N SER A 63 25.81 -0.48 -19.17
CA SER A 63 26.97 -0.81 -18.33
C SER A 63 27.17 -2.33 -18.16
N PRO A 64 27.33 -3.08 -19.27
CA PRO A 64 27.49 -4.53 -19.19
C PRO A 64 28.74 -4.92 -18.39
N LEU A 65 28.60 -5.94 -17.54
CA LEU A 65 29.64 -6.46 -16.64
C LEU A 65 30.15 -5.43 -15.60
N GLY A 66 29.35 -4.40 -15.30
CA GLY A 66 29.66 -3.42 -14.25
C GLY A 66 30.96 -2.62 -14.49
N ARG A 67 31.35 -2.39 -15.75
CA ARG A 67 32.66 -1.79 -16.11
C ARG A 67 32.95 -0.44 -15.46
N ASN A 68 31.92 0.35 -15.18
CA ASN A 68 32.06 1.70 -14.58
C ASN A 68 31.22 1.84 -13.30
N CYS A 69 30.81 0.73 -12.67
CA CYS A 69 29.93 0.74 -11.52
C CYS A 69 30.50 -0.13 -10.41
N SER A 70 30.20 0.20 -9.17
CA SER A 70 30.45 -0.66 -8.02
C SER A 70 29.15 -1.20 -7.45
N ILE A 71 29.18 -2.44 -6.93
CA ILE A 71 28.00 -3.04 -6.28
C ILE A 71 27.51 -2.17 -5.12
N GLU A 72 28.43 -1.51 -4.41
CA GLU A 72 28.08 -0.64 -3.29
C GLU A 72 27.33 0.62 -3.74
N GLU A 73 27.80 1.27 -4.82
CA GLU A 73 27.13 2.46 -5.39
C GLU A 73 25.74 2.11 -5.92
N ASP A 74 25.62 1.02 -6.68
CA ASP A 74 24.35 0.60 -7.23
C ASP A 74 23.37 0.15 -6.13
N THR A 75 23.86 -0.48 -5.06
CA THR A 75 23.06 -0.78 -3.87
C THR A 75 22.54 0.50 -3.21
N ARG A 76 23.38 1.53 -3.11
CA ARG A 76 22.99 2.83 -2.56
C ARG A 76 21.95 3.52 -3.44
N VAL A 77 22.16 3.53 -4.76
CA VAL A 77 21.20 4.11 -5.73
C VAL A 77 19.85 3.39 -5.66
N LEU A 78 19.86 2.04 -5.55
CA LEU A 78 18.64 1.27 -5.36
C LEU A 78 17.92 1.65 -4.06
N ALA A 79 18.66 1.81 -2.96
CA ALA A 79 18.10 2.20 -1.67
C ALA A 79 17.46 3.61 -1.72
N TYR A 80 18.14 4.57 -2.34
CA TYR A 80 17.58 5.92 -2.57
C TYR A 80 16.33 5.88 -3.43
N THR A 81 16.36 5.14 -4.54
CA THR A 81 15.20 4.98 -5.42
C THR A 81 14.03 4.33 -4.67
N PHE A 82 14.31 3.34 -3.84
CA PHE A 82 13.28 2.68 -3.06
C PHE A 82 12.63 3.62 -2.04
N GLN A 83 13.43 4.32 -1.23
CA GLN A 83 12.90 5.17 -0.17
C GLN A 83 12.24 6.46 -0.71
N ILE A 84 12.86 7.11 -1.71
CA ILE A 84 12.36 8.39 -2.21
C ILE A 84 11.29 8.18 -3.27
N PHE A 85 11.52 7.28 -4.23
CA PHE A 85 10.56 7.09 -5.31
C PHE A 85 9.47 6.08 -4.94
N TYR A 86 9.83 4.82 -4.58
CA TYR A 86 8.81 3.79 -4.33
C TYR A 86 7.92 4.14 -3.15
N LEU A 87 8.49 4.49 -1.98
CA LEU A 87 7.67 4.70 -0.79
C LEU A 87 6.92 6.04 -0.83
N ARG A 88 7.54 7.14 -1.28
CA ARG A 88 6.93 8.47 -1.22
C ARG A 88 6.10 8.84 -2.44
N VAL A 89 6.44 8.30 -3.62
CA VAL A 89 5.75 8.64 -4.87
C VAL A 89 5.00 7.44 -5.42
N GLY A 90 5.70 6.35 -5.75
CA GLY A 90 5.15 5.21 -6.45
C GLY A 90 3.98 4.57 -5.70
N ILE A 91 4.25 4.01 -4.52
CA ILE A 91 3.24 3.28 -3.73
C ILE A 91 2.20 4.24 -3.19
N PHE A 92 2.59 5.44 -2.73
CA PHE A 92 1.65 6.44 -2.23
C PHE A 92 0.60 6.81 -3.26
N PHE A 93 1.02 7.30 -4.45
CA PHE A 93 0.08 7.70 -5.50
C PHE A 93 -0.59 6.50 -6.17
N GLY A 94 0.09 5.36 -6.26
CA GLY A 94 -0.50 4.12 -6.75
C GLY A 94 -1.65 3.64 -5.86
N CYS A 95 -1.46 3.63 -4.54
CA CYS A 95 -2.50 3.32 -3.57
C CYS A 95 -3.60 4.39 -3.57
N MET A 96 -3.25 5.69 -3.63
CA MET A 96 -4.22 6.76 -3.74
C MET A 96 -5.15 6.55 -4.95
N GLY A 97 -4.58 6.32 -6.13
CA GLY A 97 -5.36 6.12 -7.35
C GLY A 97 -6.25 4.88 -7.29
N LEU A 98 -5.70 3.75 -6.83
CA LEU A 98 -6.42 2.48 -6.82
C LEU A 98 -7.49 2.42 -5.72
N PHE A 99 -7.11 2.66 -4.46
CA PHE A 99 -8.04 2.48 -3.34
C PHE A 99 -9.14 3.54 -3.29
N THR A 100 -8.87 4.78 -3.73
CA THR A 100 -9.93 5.78 -3.86
C THR A 100 -10.95 5.38 -4.92
N TRP A 101 -10.49 4.76 -6.01
CA TRP A 101 -11.37 4.31 -7.09
C TRP A 101 -12.24 3.10 -6.73
N LEU A 102 -11.77 2.21 -5.84
CA LEU A 102 -12.51 0.99 -5.45
C LEU A 102 -13.92 1.25 -4.92
N PHE A 103 -14.15 2.39 -4.28
CA PHE A 103 -15.48 2.80 -3.82
C PHE A 103 -16.00 4.00 -4.58
N ARG A 104 -15.19 5.07 -4.69
CA ARG A 104 -15.68 6.31 -5.32
C ARG A 104 -15.96 6.11 -6.81
N GLY A 105 -15.17 5.29 -7.49
CA GLY A 105 -15.44 4.93 -8.89
C GLY A 105 -16.81 4.31 -9.09
N GLU A 106 -17.19 3.38 -8.22
CA GLU A 106 -18.49 2.71 -8.30
C GLU A 106 -19.67 3.60 -7.89
N ILE A 107 -19.42 4.56 -6.99
CA ILE A 107 -20.44 5.59 -6.69
C ILE A 107 -20.69 6.45 -7.93
N VAL A 108 -19.63 6.91 -8.59
CA VAL A 108 -19.72 7.72 -9.82
C VAL A 108 -20.34 6.95 -10.98
N GLU A 109 -19.97 5.68 -11.15
CA GLU A 109 -20.53 4.79 -12.16
C GLU A 109 -21.93 4.27 -11.81
N LYS A 110 -22.48 4.67 -10.64
CA LYS A 110 -23.78 4.23 -10.13
C LYS A 110 -23.92 2.70 -10.04
N SER A 111 -22.80 1.98 -9.84
CA SER A 111 -22.76 0.51 -9.77
C SER A 111 -22.77 -0.03 -8.34
N LEU A 112 -22.44 0.82 -7.34
CA LEU A 112 -22.35 0.38 -5.93
C LEU A 112 -23.67 -0.15 -5.35
N HIS A 113 -24.82 0.31 -5.86
CA HIS A 113 -26.13 -0.17 -5.39
C HIS A 113 -26.35 -1.67 -5.66
N TYR A 114 -25.78 -2.23 -6.75
CA TYR A 114 -25.87 -3.67 -7.02
C TYR A 114 -25.23 -4.52 -5.91
N TYR A 115 -24.12 -4.05 -5.35
CA TYR A 115 -23.48 -4.71 -4.20
C TYR A 115 -24.34 -4.62 -2.93
N PHE A 116 -25.08 -3.52 -2.74
CA PHE A 116 -25.93 -3.33 -1.57
C PHE A 116 -27.26 -4.10 -1.67
N LEU A 117 -27.70 -4.40 -2.87
CA LEU A 117 -28.85 -5.28 -3.12
C LEU A 117 -28.49 -6.77 -2.96
N SER A 118 -27.21 -7.13 -3.07
CA SER A 118 -26.76 -8.51 -2.85
C SER A 118 -26.85 -8.88 -1.36
N PRO A 119 -27.10 -10.15 -1.01
CA PRO A 119 -27.18 -10.62 0.37
C PRO A 119 -25.81 -10.72 1.04
N MET A 120 -24.95 -9.73 0.82
CA MET A 120 -23.59 -9.65 1.37
C MET A 120 -23.51 -8.58 2.46
N ARG A 121 -22.73 -8.85 3.51
CA ARG A 121 -22.48 -7.87 4.56
C ARG A 121 -21.60 -6.75 4.03
N ARG A 122 -21.93 -5.50 4.39
CA ARG A 122 -21.18 -4.32 3.95
C ARG A 122 -19.72 -4.34 4.42
N GLU A 123 -19.45 -4.90 5.60
CA GLU A 123 -18.09 -5.07 6.13
C GLU A 123 -17.29 -6.06 5.29
N LEU A 124 -17.92 -7.13 4.82
CA LEU A 124 -17.28 -8.10 3.95
C LEU A 124 -16.94 -7.49 2.59
N LEU A 125 -17.79 -6.57 2.09
CA LEU A 125 -17.50 -5.80 0.89
C LEU A 125 -16.26 -4.91 1.08
N VAL A 126 -16.15 -4.18 2.21
CA VAL A 126 -14.96 -3.36 2.51
C VAL A 126 -13.71 -4.21 2.60
N ALA A 127 -13.77 -5.32 3.36
CA ALA A 127 -12.64 -6.23 3.52
C ALA A 127 -12.21 -6.84 2.18
N GLY A 128 -13.17 -7.28 1.36
CA GLY A 128 -12.89 -7.88 0.05
C GLY A 128 -12.28 -6.88 -0.94
N LYS A 129 -12.79 -5.67 -1.00
CA LYS A 129 -12.22 -4.60 -1.84
C LYS A 129 -10.83 -4.19 -1.36
N PHE A 130 -10.64 -4.07 -0.05
CA PHE A 130 -9.32 -3.79 0.52
C PHE A 130 -8.31 -4.88 0.16
N LEU A 131 -8.65 -6.15 0.40
CA LEU A 131 -7.78 -7.28 0.08
C LEU A 131 -7.48 -7.38 -1.43
N ALA A 132 -8.46 -7.15 -2.29
CA ALA A 132 -8.25 -7.12 -3.73
C ALA A 132 -7.27 -6.01 -4.13
N GLY A 133 -7.44 -4.80 -3.59
CA GLY A 133 -6.55 -3.68 -3.79
C GLY A 133 -5.13 -3.98 -3.28
N LEU A 134 -5.02 -4.51 -2.06
CA LEU A 134 -3.75 -4.89 -1.43
C LEU A 134 -2.99 -5.93 -2.27
N ILE A 135 -3.66 -7.00 -2.68
CA ILE A 135 -3.05 -8.04 -3.53
C ILE A 135 -2.57 -7.43 -4.85
N THR A 136 -3.41 -6.63 -5.51
CA THR A 136 -3.08 -6.05 -6.81
C THR A 136 -1.91 -5.06 -6.72
N THR A 137 -1.93 -4.13 -5.75
CA THR A 137 -0.82 -3.16 -5.59
C THR A 137 0.46 -3.85 -5.18
N SER A 138 0.39 -4.82 -4.24
CA SER A 138 1.57 -5.58 -3.80
C SER A 138 2.18 -6.41 -4.93
N LEU A 139 1.38 -6.99 -5.82
CA LEU A 139 1.86 -7.72 -7.00
C LEU A 139 2.53 -6.77 -8.01
N ILE A 140 1.92 -5.63 -8.31
CA ILE A 140 2.46 -4.68 -9.29
C ILE A 140 3.78 -4.07 -8.78
N PHE A 141 3.78 -3.50 -7.58
CA PHE A 141 4.98 -2.88 -7.01
C PHE A 141 6.04 -3.89 -6.61
N GLY A 142 5.63 -5.06 -6.07
CA GLY A 142 6.56 -6.14 -5.74
C GLY A 142 7.27 -6.71 -6.97
N ALA A 143 6.54 -6.91 -8.08
CA ALA A 143 7.15 -7.33 -9.36
C ALA A 143 8.14 -6.28 -9.88
N SER A 144 7.81 -5.00 -9.78
CA SER A 144 8.70 -3.91 -10.18
C SER A 144 9.97 -3.86 -9.33
N VAL A 145 9.86 -3.96 -8.00
CA VAL A 145 11.01 -4.01 -7.08
C VAL A 145 11.88 -5.23 -7.36
N LEU A 146 11.28 -6.39 -7.61
CA LEU A 146 12.02 -7.61 -7.98
C LEU A 146 12.80 -7.42 -9.28
N LEU A 147 12.19 -6.81 -10.30
CA LEU A 147 12.86 -6.52 -11.57
C LEU A 147 13.99 -5.49 -11.40
N CYS A 148 13.78 -4.42 -10.63
CA CYS A 148 14.85 -3.46 -10.31
C CYS A 148 16.03 -4.16 -9.65
N PHE A 149 15.77 -4.99 -8.65
CA PHE A 149 16.79 -5.77 -7.96
C PHE A 149 17.55 -6.68 -8.93
N THR A 150 16.83 -7.36 -9.82
CA THR A 150 17.42 -8.24 -10.83
C THR A 150 18.31 -7.47 -11.80
N PHE A 151 17.91 -6.29 -12.25
CA PHE A 151 18.71 -5.46 -13.16
C PHE A 151 19.96 -4.89 -12.45
N VAL A 152 19.80 -4.42 -11.20
CA VAL A 152 20.90 -3.85 -10.40
C VAL A 152 22.01 -4.86 -10.15
N TYR A 153 21.71 -6.09 -9.84
CA TYR A 153 22.74 -7.09 -9.54
C TYR A 153 23.07 -8.01 -10.71
N GLY A 154 22.13 -8.18 -11.65
CA GLY A 154 22.28 -9.07 -12.78
C GLY A 154 23.37 -8.66 -13.76
N HIS A 155 23.55 -7.35 -13.99
CA HIS A 155 24.53 -6.83 -14.94
C HIS A 155 26.01 -7.00 -14.48
N PHE A 156 26.26 -7.26 -13.18
CA PHE A 156 27.60 -7.59 -12.67
C PHE A 156 28.02 -9.05 -12.96
N GLY A 157 27.12 -9.90 -13.41
CA GLY A 157 27.43 -11.30 -13.71
C GLY A 157 27.76 -12.15 -12.47
N ALA A 158 28.95 -12.74 -12.42
CA ALA A 158 29.36 -13.62 -11.32
C ALA A 158 29.48 -12.91 -9.94
N PRO A 159 30.09 -11.72 -9.85
CA PRO A 159 30.15 -10.95 -8.59
C PRO A 159 28.75 -10.59 -8.06
N GLY A 160 27.83 -10.17 -8.94
CA GLY A 160 26.46 -9.85 -8.55
C GLY A 160 25.72 -11.07 -8.02
N ARG A 161 25.86 -12.22 -8.67
CA ARG A 161 25.30 -13.48 -8.18
C ARG A 161 25.87 -13.88 -6.82
N ALA A 162 27.16 -13.73 -6.62
CA ALA A 162 27.81 -13.99 -5.33
C ALA A 162 27.26 -13.07 -4.23
N TYR A 163 27.07 -11.78 -4.51
CA TYR A 163 26.49 -10.85 -3.58
C TYR A 163 25.04 -11.24 -3.20
N VAL A 164 24.25 -11.67 -4.19
CA VAL A 164 22.84 -12.03 -3.97
C VAL A 164 22.72 -13.33 -3.18
N PHE A 165 23.42 -14.40 -3.59
CA PHE A 165 23.21 -15.75 -3.03
C PHE A 165 24.14 -16.08 -1.86
N ASN A 166 25.37 -15.57 -1.84
CA ASN A 166 26.35 -15.85 -0.79
C ASN A 166 26.53 -14.66 0.17
N GLY A 167 25.95 -13.50 -0.14
CA GLY A 167 25.99 -12.26 0.64
C GLY A 167 24.63 -11.86 1.20
N PRO A 168 24.45 -10.58 1.53
CA PRO A 168 23.23 -10.06 2.15
C PRO A 168 22.06 -9.86 1.18
N GLY A 169 22.26 -10.08 -0.13
CA GLY A 169 21.31 -9.67 -1.18
C GLY A 169 19.93 -10.26 -1.05
N LEU A 170 19.79 -11.58 -0.77
CA LEU A 170 18.47 -12.21 -0.56
C LEU A 170 17.74 -11.65 0.65
N GLY A 171 18.45 -11.36 1.75
CA GLY A 171 17.86 -10.72 2.92
C GLY A 171 17.37 -9.31 2.62
N GLN A 172 18.14 -8.54 1.86
CA GLN A 172 17.74 -7.20 1.41
C GLN A 172 16.51 -7.25 0.50
N LEU A 173 16.47 -8.17 -0.48
CA LEU A 173 15.32 -8.36 -1.36
C LEU A 173 14.06 -8.71 -0.54
N GLY A 174 14.17 -9.64 0.40
CA GLY A 174 13.07 -10.01 1.30
C GLY A 174 12.54 -8.80 2.09
N SER A 175 13.45 -7.96 2.61
CA SER A 175 13.09 -6.72 3.31
C SER A 175 12.42 -5.71 2.40
N TYR A 176 12.93 -5.47 1.18
CA TYR A 176 12.28 -4.58 0.21
C TYR A 176 10.88 -5.04 -0.16
N LEU A 177 10.68 -6.34 -0.41
CA LEU A 177 9.36 -6.89 -0.72
C LEU A 177 8.40 -6.79 0.48
N LEU A 178 8.88 -7.09 1.69
CA LEU A 178 8.09 -6.93 2.91
C LEU A 178 7.65 -5.48 3.12
N VAL A 179 8.59 -4.54 3.02
CA VAL A 179 8.30 -3.10 3.16
C VAL A 179 7.32 -2.63 2.09
N THR A 180 7.44 -3.14 0.85
CA THR A 180 6.48 -2.86 -0.23
C THR A 180 5.07 -3.30 0.12
N VAL A 181 4.89 -4.53 0.62
CA VAL A 181 3.56 -5.04 1.04
C VAL A 181 3.01 -4.24 2.20
N LEU A 182 3.84 -3.93 3.20
CA LEU A 182 3.46 -3.12 4.35
C LEU A 182 3.10 -1.68 3.97
N ALA A 183 3.81 -1.09 2.99
CA ALA A 183 3.47 0.22 2.45
C ALA A 183 2.12 0.21 1.74
N CYS A 184 1.86 -0.81 0.90
CA CYS A 184 0.55 -0.99 0.25
C CYS A 184 -0.58 -1.18 1.27
N LEU A 185 -0.32 -1.89 2.38
CA LEU A 185 -1.28 -2.10 3.45
C LEU A 185 -1.57 -0.78 4.20
N GLY A 186 -0.54 -0.04 4.60
CA GLY A 186 -0.68 1.22 5.33
C GLY A 186 -1.38 2.29 4.50
N PHE A 187 -0.82 2.66 3.34
CA PHE A 187 -1.42 3.67 2.47
C PHE A 187 -2.77 3.22 1.90
N GLY A 188 -2.90 1.94 1.56
CA GLY A 188 -4.16 1.37 1.08
C GLY A 188 -5.28 1.53 2.11
N SER A 189 -5.03 1.30 3.40
CA SER A 189 -6.02 1.46 4.47
C SER A 189 -6.47 2.94 4.60
N ILE A 190 -5.52 3.88 4.52
CA ILE A 190 -5.80 5.32 4.56
C ILE A 190 -6.68 5.74 3.38
N PHE A 191 -6.27 5.42 2.15
CA PHE A 191 -6.98 5.85 0.95
C PHE A 191 -8.34 5.17 0.78
N LEU A 192 -8.48 3.92 1.23
CA LEU A 192 -9.79 3.28 1.30
C LEU A 192 -10.73 4.03 2.26
N ALA A 193 -10.26 4.38 3.46
CA ALA A 193 -11.06 5.13 4.42
C ALA A 193 -11.44 6.52 3.88
N LEU A 194 -10.49 7.24 3.26
CA LEU A 194 -10.75 8.54 2.64
C LEU A 194 -11.78 8.47 1.52
N SER A 195 -11.78 7.38 0.73
CA SER A 195 -12.77 7.18 -0.35
C SER A 195 -14.20 7.03 0.16
N LEU A 196 -14.38 6.56 1.40
CA LEU A 196 -15.68 6.43 2.05
C LEU A 196 -16.12 7.70 2.78
N LEU A 197 -15.14 8.56 3.17
CA LEU A 197 -15.42 9.77 3.94
C LEU A 197 -15.70 10.98 3.06
N PHE A 198 -14.99 11.13 1.96
CA PHE A 198 -14.96 12.35 1.18
C PHE A 198 -15.51 12.15 -0.24
N LYS A 199 -16.31 13.10 -0.72
CA LYS A 199 -16.75 13.12 -2.12
C LYS A 199 -15.58 13.32 -3.08
N ASN A 200 -14.58 14.11 -2.68
CA ASN A 200 -13.32 14.28 -3.41
C ASN A 200 -12.14 13.85 -2.52
N PRO A 201 -11.67 12.60 -2.62
CA PRO A 201 -10.60 12.09 -1.76
C PRO A 201 -9.20 12.62 -2.12
N ILE A 202 -9.04 13.35 -3.23
CA ILE A 202 -7.76 13.92 -3.64
C ILE A 202 -7.31 14.99 -2.64
N ILE A 203 -8.22 15.87 -2.22
CA ILE A 203 -7.89 16.98 -1.29
C ILE A 203 -7.34 16.44 0.04
N PRO A 204 -8.06 15.55 0.79
CA PRO A 204 -7.48 14.96 1.99
C PRO A 204 -6.25 14.09 1.69
N GLY A 205 -6.12 13.51 0.49
CA GLY A 205 -4.93 12.80 0.06
C GLY A 205 -3.68 13.69 0.03
N VAL A 206 -3.81 14.96 -0.41
CA VAL A 206 -2.72 15.94 -0.35
C VAL A 206 -2.35 16.27 1.10
N VAL A 207 -3.32 16.37 2.01
CA VAL A 207 -3.04 16.56 3.44
C VAL A 207 -2.25 15.40 4.02
N VAL A 208 -2.61 14.16 3.65
CA VAL A 208 -1.83 12.97 4.05
C VAL A 208 -0.42 13.00 3.47
N LEU A 209 -0.26 13.43 2.20
CA LEU A 209 1.06 13.57 1.58
C LEU A 209 1.95 14.55 2.34
N LEU A 210 1.40 15.70 2.72
CA LEU A 210 2.10 16.70 3.53
C LEU A 210 2.48 16.12 4.89
N TRP A 211 1.55 15.43 5.56
CA TRP A 211 1.83 14.78 6.83
C TRP A 211 2.95 13.75 6.71
N GLU A 212 2.88 12.84 5.74
CA GLU A 212 3.89 11.81 5.49
C GLU A 212 5.24 12.40 5.06
N SER A 213 5.27 13.60 4.45
CA SER A 213 6.50 14.27 4.08
C SER A 213 7.17 14.98 5.25
N PHE A 214 6.40 15.55 6.16
CA PHE A 214 6.89 16.38 7.27
C PHE A 214 6.83 15.69 8.64
N HIS A 215 6.43 14.42 8.71
CA HIS A 215 6.31 13.69 9.99
C HIS A 215 7.61 13.68 10.81
N ALA A 216 8.78 13.69 10.16
CA ALA A 216 10.08 13.66 10.82
C ALA A 216 10.38 14.91 11.67
N VAL A 217 9.68 16.03 11.42
CA VAL A 217 9.78 17.28 12.19
C VAL A 217 8.81 17.27 13.38
N ALA A 218 7.83 16.37 13.38
CA ALA A 218 6.84 16.28 14.45
C ALA A 218 7.42 15.66 15.74
N PRO A 219 6.83 15.93 16.91
CA PRO A 219 7.19 15.24 18.15
C PRO A 219 7.10 13.71 18.00
N SER A 220 7.96 12.97 18.71
CA SER A 220 8.11 11.51 18.59
C SER A 220 6.80 10.73 18.75
N LEU A 221 5.88 11.23 19.60
CA LEU A 221 4.56 10.63 19.76
C LEU A 221 3.71 10.73 18.48
N LEU A 222 3.74 11.88 17.81
CA LEU A 222 2.99 12.12 16.59
C LEU A 222 3.57 11.36 15.40
N GLN A 223 4.88 11.15 15.34
CA GLN A 223 5.52 10.36 14.28
C GLN A 223 4.95 8.95 14.18
N LYS A 224 4.49 8.35 15.30
CA LYS A 224 3.86 7.01 15.32
C LYS A 224 2.52 6.93 14.58
N PHE A 225 1.94 8.04 14.17
CA PHE A 225 0.76 8.07 13.29
C PHE A 225 1.10 8.13 11.79
N SER A 226 2.39 8.14 11.43
CA SER A 226 2.85 8.11 10.05
C SER A 226 3.16 6.67 9.62
N VAL A 227 2.70 6.30 8.42
CA VAL A 227 3.05 5.03 7.78
C VAL A 227 4.55 5.01 7.44
N THR A 228 5.06 6.11 6.88
CA THR A 228 6.46 6.26 6.49
C THR A 228 7.41 6.10 7.68
N PHE A 229 7.01 6.51 8.88
CA PHE A 229 7.80 6.32 10.10
C PHE A 229 8.15 4.84 10.32
N TYR A 230 7.17 3.94 10.25
CA TYR A 230 7.39 2.50 10.43
C TYR A 230 8.17 1.88 9.26
N LEU A 231 7.88 2.31 8.03
CA LEU A 231 8.55 1.77 6.83
C LEU A 231 10.03 2.10 6.80
N ASN A 232 10.42 3.29 7.22
CA ASN A 232 11.83 3.70 7.29
C ASN A 232 12.62 2.85 8.29
N GLN A 233 12.00 2.41 9.40
CA GLN A 233 12.65 1.52 10.37
C GLN A 233 12.87 0.08 9.85
N LEU A 234 12.10 -0.32 8.84
CA LEU A 234 12.15 -1.66 8.24
C LEU A 234 13.00 -1.71 6.97
N SER A 235 13.41 -0.55 6.45
CA SER A 235 14.23 -0.48 5.24
C SER A 235 15.61 -1.09 5.46
N PRO A 236 16.10 -1.97 4.55
CA PRO A 236 17.35 -2.72 4.75
C PRO A 236 18.60 -1.84 4.72
N VAL A 237 18.52 -0.69 4.05
CA VAL A 237 19.58 0.30 3.97
C VAL A 237 19.04 1.63 4.45
N THR A 238 19.61 2.15 5.53
CA THR A 238 19.23 3.45 6.09
C THR A 238 19.94 4.55 5.29
N ILE A 239 19.17 5.53 4.84
CA ILE A 239 19.68 6.72 4.19
C ILE A 239 19.66 7.84 5.24
N PRO A 240 20.82 8.40 5.61
CA PRO A 240 20.84 9.55 6.50
C PRO A 240 20.11 10.73 5.87
N PRO A 241 19.37 11.54 6.66
CA PRO A 241 18.78 12.76 6.13
C PRO A 241 19.88 13.73 5.70
N ASP A 242 19.84 14.15 4.43
CA ASP A 242 20.81 15.07 3.87
C ASP A 242 20.28 16.52 3.85
N GLY A 243 21.21 17.47 3.90
CA GLY A 243 20.94 18.90 3.73
C GLY A 243 20.23 19.56 4.91
N ILE A 244 19.52 20.64 4.63
CA ILE A 244 18.84 21.47 5.65
C ILE A 244 17.81 20.68 6.45
N MET A 245 17.18 19.66 5.86
CA MET A 245 16.20 18.81 6.55
C MET A 245 16.82 18.02 7.71
N ALA A 246 18.11 17.69 7.63
CA ALA A 246 18.81 17.01 8.72
C ALA A 246 18.82 17.83 10.02
N LEU A 247 18.82 19.17 9.92
CA LEU A 247 18.82 20.08 11.07
C LEU A 247 17.46 20.14 11.79
N PHE A 248 16.37 19.84 11.09
CA PHE A 248 15.01 19.91 11.62
C PHE A 248 14.43 18.54 11.98
N THR A 249 15.08 17.44 11.57
CA THR A 249 14.62 16.11 11.92
C THR A 249 14.80 15.86 13.41
N VAL A 250 13.68 15.63 14.11
CA VAL A 250 13.71 15.12 15.47
C VAL A 250 14.15 13.66 15.37
N ILE A 251 15.33 13.35 15.89
CA ILE A 251 15.85 11.99 15.96
C ILE A 251 14.93 11.22 16.92
N ALA A 252 13.93 10.53 16.35
CA ALA A 252 13.12 9.60 17.13
C ALA A 252 13.98 8.40 17.48
N GLU A 253 13.82 7.88 18.70
CA GLU A 253 14.46 6.63 19.08
C GLU A 253 14.14 5.54 18.06
N PRO A 254 15.14 4.80 17.54
CA PRO A 254 14.90 3.74 16.58
C PRO A 254 13.98 2.69 17.19
N VAL A 255 12.84 2.47 16.55
CA VAL A 255 11.90 1.45 16.97
C VAL A 255 12.37 0.11 16.43
N SER A 256 12.50 -0.87 17.31
CA SER A 256 12.84 -2.23 16.87
C SER A 256 11.86 -2.72 15.79
N PRO A 257 12.32 -3.44 14.75
CA PRO A 257 11.46 -4.04 13.72
C PRO A 257 10.30 -4.85 14.28
N TRP A 258 10.52 -5.51 15.42
CA TRP A 258 9.49 -6.27 16.15
C TRP A 258 8.35 -5.41 16.69
N LEU A 259 8.56 -4.12 16.89
CA LEU A 259 7.53 -3.16 17.31
C LEU A 259 6.99 -2.36 16.12
N ALA A 260 7.81 -2.16 15.08
CA ALA A 260 7.41 -1.41 13.89
C ALA A 260 6.33 -2.14 13.09
N ILE A 261 6.47 -3.45 12.86
CA ILE A 261 5.47 -4.24 12.15
C ILE A 261 4.12 -4.27 12.88
N PRO A 262 4.03 -4.66 14.18
CA PRO A 262 2.77 -4.61 14.89
C PRO A 262 2.17 -3.20 14.98
N GLY A 263 2.99 -2.16 15.14
CA GLY A 263 2.54 -0.78 15.17
C GLY A 263 1.83 -0.37 13.89
N LEU A 264 2.42 -0.67 12.74
CA LEU A 264 1.82 -0.41 11.43
C LEU A 264 0.54 -1.25 11.21
N LEU A 265 0.56 -2.51 11.60
CA LEU A 265 -0.61 -3.40 11.50
C LEU A 265 -1.77 -2.89 12.36
N LEU A 266 -1.50 -2.45 13.59
CA LEU A 266 -2.51 -1.87 14.48
C LEU A 266 -3.08 -0.57 13.93
N LEU A 267 -2.22 0.33 13.42
CA LEU A 267 -2.65 1.57 12.76
C LEU A 267 -3.58 1.27 11.58
N SER A 268 -3.16 0.38 10.69
CA SER A 268 -3.94 0.00 9.51
C SER A 268 -5.25 -0.70 9.89
N ALA A 269 -5.22 -1.59 10.88
CA ALA A 269 -6.41 -2.27 11.39
C ALA A 269 -7.42 -1.27 12.00
N ALA A 270 -6.95 -0.30 12.79
CA ALA A 270 -7.80 0.74 13.36
C ALA A 270 -8.50 1.56 12.27
N ILE A 271 -7.77 1.95 11.21
CA ILE A 271 -8.32 2.67 10.06
C ILE A 271 -9.37 1.82 9.32
N LEU A 272 -9.09 0.53 9.09
CA LEU A 272 -10.02 -0.37 8.40
C LEU A 272 -11.28 -0.66 9.22
N VAL A 273 -11.14 -0.83 10.53
CA VAL A 273 -12.28 -0.95 11.45
C VAL A 273 -13.15 0.30 11.40
N PHE A 274 -12.53 1.47 11.44
CA PHE A 274 -13.25 2.74 11.27
C PHE A 274 -13.97 2.82 9.93
N ALA A 275 -13.33 2.44 8.82
CA ALA A 275 -13.93 2.37 7.50
C ALA A 275 -15.13 1.41 7.45
N ALA A 276 -15.02 0.24 8.10
CA ALA A 276 -16.10 -0.74 8.21
C ALA A 276 -17.30 -0.24 9.04
N PHE A 277 -17.05 0.56 10.07
CA PHE A 277 -18.15 1.23 10.79
C PHE A 277 -18.80 2.33 9.96
N ARG A 278 -18.01 3.08 9.20
CA ARG A 278 -18.51 4.17 8.38
C ARG A 278 -19.43 3.69 7.27
N ILE A 279 -19.09 2.60 6.59
CA ILE A 279 -19.91 2.08 5.47
C ILE A 279 -21.29 1.60 5.93
N ARG A 280 -21.44 1.17 7.19
CA ARG A 280 -22.76 0.77 7.74
C ARG A 280 -23.75 1.94 7.73
N LYS A 281 -23.25 3.17 7.97
CA LYS A 281 -24.03 4.40 8.05
C LYS A 281 -24.14 5.13 6.70
N THR A 282 -23.49 4.63 5.66
CA THR A 282 -23.49 5.28 4.34
C THR A 282 -24.81 4.99 3.62
N GLU A 283 -25.56 6.03 3.35
CA GLU A 283 -26.72 6.05 2.45
C GLU A 283 -26.26 6.51 1.08
N ILE A 284 -26.68 5.81 0.04
CA ILE A 284 -26.36 6.19 -1.34
C ILE A 284 -27.46 7.12 -1.82
N SER A 285 -27.20 8.41 -1.84
CA SER A 285 -28.06 9.39 -2.50
C SER A 285 -27.46 9.75 -3.86
N TYR A 286 -28.14 9.35 -4.93
CA TYR A 286 -27.77 9.75 -6.31
C TYR A 286 -28.44 11.06 -6.74
N LEU A 287 -29.18 11.72 -5.83
CA LEU A 287 -30.02 12.90 -6.12
C LEU A 287 -29.30 14.24 -5.87
N ALA A 288 -28.04 14.24 -5.48
CA ALA A 288 -27.33 15.46 -5.11
C ALA A 288 -25.96 15.57 -5.81
N ASP A 289 -25.98 15.70 -7.13
CA ASP A 289 -24.84 16.26 -7.89
C ASP A 289 -25.37 17.08 -9.05
#